data_84b900bb5c50904bf1d4937bed2c5076
#
_entry.id   84b900bb5c50904bf1d4937bed2c5076
#
_cell.length_a   1.000
_cell.length_b   1.000
_cell.length_c   1.000
_cell.angle_alpha   90.00
_cell.angle_beta   90.00
_cell.angle_gamma   90.00
#
_symmetry.space_group_name_H-M   'P 1'
#
loop_
_entity.id
_entity.type
_entity.pdbx_description
1 polymer ?
#
loop_
_entity_poly.entity_id
_entity_poly.type
_entity_poly.pdbx_seq_one_letter_code
_entity_poly.pdbx_strand_id
1 'polypeptide(L)'
;QHAEPEKEVCARLQDYLTRYEQLTPNMTHEMSIMNTVNHLEEEERNQLLEQFAKRYADDALVMDKYFTLVGSSQREDTFNQVQSALQHPKFSLENPNKARALLGSFSRNVSHFHHESGRGYQFLAEKILQIDEFNPQIAARLVQAFNLCQYLEPHRRQLMIGELQGMMSQKNLSTDVREIVEKILA
;
A
#
# COMPACT_ATOMS: atom_id res chain seq x y z
N GLN A 1 -27.72 -16.05 -11.82
CA GLN A 1 -28.17 -15.97 -10.40
C GLN A 1 -27.19 -15.24 -9.48
N HIS A 2 -26.00 -14.81 -9.94
CA HIS A 2 -25.03 -14.03 -9.15
C HIS A 2 -25.16 -12.49 -9.29
N ALA A 3 -25.99 -12.01 -10.17
CA ALA A 3 -26.12 -10.58 -10.50
C ALA A 3 -27.01 -9.75 -9.52
N GLU A 4 -27.83 -10.40 -8.68
CA GLU A 4 -28.70 -9.67 -7.74
C GLU A 4 -27.96 -9.09 -6.53
N PRO A 5 -27.00 -9.83 -5.88
CA PRO A 5 -26.23 -9.26 -4.77
C PRO A 5 -25.34 -8.07 -5.21
N GLU A 6 -24.74 -8.12 -6.38
CA GLU A 6 -23.89 -7.03 -6.91
C GLU A 6 -24.71 -5.75 -7.15
N LYS A 7 -25.89 -5.85 -7.74
CA LYS A 7 -26.78 -4.71 -7.96
C LYS A 7 -27.22 -4.06 -6.64
N GLU A 8 -27.47 -4.86 -5.61
CA GLU A 8 -27.84 -4.35 -4.29
C GLU A 8 -26.66 -3.62 -3.63
N VAL A 9 -25.43 -4.15 -3.75
CA VAL A 9 -24.21 -3.51 -3.25
C VAL A 9 -24.00 -2.18 -3.94
N CYS A 10 -24.04 -2.12 -5.28
CA CYS A 10 -23.90 -0.88 -6.04
C CYS A 10 -24.95 0.16 -5.65
N ALA A 11 -26.23 -0.23 -5.49
CA ALA A 11 -27.28 0.67 -5.08
C ALA A 11 -27.05 1.25 -3.68
N ARG A 12 -26.56 0.46 -2.73
CA ARG A 12 -26.21 0.91 -1.37
C ARG A 12 -25.00 1.85 -1.37
N LEU A 13 -23.99 1.55 -2.20
CA LEU A 13 -22.83 2.42 -2.37
C LEU A 13 -23.22 3.77 -2.95
N GLN A 14 -24.07 3.77 -3.98
CA GLN A 14 -24.58 4.99 -4.62
C GLN A 14 -25.39 5.84 -3.64
N ASP A 15 -26.26 5.23 -2.84
CA ASP A 15 -27.00 5.92 -1.78
C ASP A 15 -26.06 6.52 -0.71
N TYR A 16 -25.03 5.77 -0.32
CA TYR A 16 -24.04 6.25 0.63
C TYR A 16 -23.22 7.41 0.07
N LEU A 17 -22.75 7.31 -1.18
CA LEU A 17 -22.07 8.38 -1.90
C LEU A 17 -22.88 9.68 -1.94
N THR A 18 -24.16 9.56 -2.30
CA THR A 18 -25.05 10.71 -2.43
C THR A 18 -25.21 11.45 -1.11
N ARG A 19 -25.20 10.74 0.00
CA ARG A 19 -25.36 11.31 1.33
C ARG A 19 -24.06 11.61 2.06
N TYR A 20 -22.91 11.18 1.53
CA TYR A 20 -21.63 11.20 2.23
C TYR A 20 -21.25 12.59 2.75
N GLU A 21 -21.43 13.64 1.97
CA GLU A 21 -21.10 15.01 2.35
C GLU A 21 -22.00 15.55 3.47
N GLN A 22 -23.22 15.01 3.61
CA GLN A 22 -24.22 15.41 4.61
C GLN A 22 -24.09 14.63 5.92
N LEU A 23 -23.36 13.51 5.91
CA LEU A 23 -23.17 12.70 7.10
C LEU A 23 -22.30 13.43 8.13
N THR A 24 -22.69 13.34 9.39
CA THR A 24 -21.84 13.77 10.50
C THR A 24 -20.59 12.90 10.51
N PRO A 25 -19.38 13.50 10.48
CA PRO A 25 -18.15 12.76 10.49
C PRO A 25 -18.03 11.83 11.69
N ASN A 26 -17.85 10.54 11.41
CA ASN A 26 -17.57 9.52 12.42
C ASN A 26 -16.52 8.57 11.88
N MET A 27 -15.28 8.75 12.30
CA MET A 27 -14.13 8.04 11.75
C MET A 27 -14.26 6.52 11.86
N THR A 28 -14.81 6.00 12.95
CA THR A 28 -15.00 4.55 13.11
C THR A 28 -15.99 4.01 12.10
N HIS A 29 -17.10 4.70 11.90
CA HIS A 29 -18.11 4.31 10.93
C HIS A 29 -17.58 4.42 9.49
N GLU A 30 -16.95 5.56 9.16
CA GLU A 30 -16.37 5.77 7.83
C GLU A 30 -15.30 4.72 7.50
N MET A 31 -14.38 4.44 8.43
CA MET A 31 -13.37 3.41 8.21
C MET A 31 -13.96 2.00 8.08
N SER A 32 -15.05 1.69 8.79
CA SER A 32 -15.75 0.41 8.62
C SER A 32 -16.29 0.26 7.20
N ILE A 33 -16.93 1.31 6.68
CA ILE A 33 -17.45 1.31 5.30
C ILE A 33 -16.29 1.25 4.31
N MET A 34 -15.29 2.13 4.46
CA MET A 34 -14.14 2.17 3.55
C MET A 34 -13.42 0.82 3.47
N ASN A 35 -13.20 0.15 4.61
CA ASN A 35 -12.59 -1.19 4.62
C ASN A 35 -13.47 -2.24 3.91
N THR A 36 -14.80 -2.14 4.08
CA THR A 36 -15.73 -3.08 3.44
C THR A 36 -15.73 -2.94 1.92
N VAL A 37 -15.73 -1.69 1.42
CA VAL A 37 -15.81 -1.42 -0.02
C VAL A 37 -14.45 -1.37 -0.71
N ASN A 38 -13.35 -1.39 0.04
CA ASN A 38 -12.01 -1.14 -0.49
C ASN A 38 -11.57 -2.12 -1.58
N HIS A 39 -12.18 -3.30 -1.62
CA HIS A 39 -11.81 -4.38 -2.54
C HIS A 39 -12.77 -4.51 -3.73
N LEU A 40 -13.82 -3.67 -3.78
CA LEU A 40 -14.79 -3.69 -4.87
C LEU A 40 -14.23 -3.06 -6.13
N GLU A 41 -14.57 -3.62 -7.29
CA GLU A 41 -14.11 -3.10 -8.60
C GLU A 41 -14.95 -1.93 -9.11
N GLU A 42 -16.08 -1.64 -8.47
CA GLU A 42 -17.01 -0.59 -8.86
C GLU A 42 -16.39 0.81 -8.77
N GLU A 43 -16.78 1.69 -9.67
CA GLU A 43 -16.31 3.07 -9.75
C GLU A 43 -16.74 3.89 -8.52
N GLU A 44 -17.87 3.56 -7.92
CA GLU A 44 -18.37 4.18 -6.68
C GLU A 44 -17.36 4.08 -5.53
N ARG A 45 -16.59 2.99 -5.47
CA ARG A 45 -15.49 2.86 -4.49
C ARG A 45 -14.43 3.93 -4.70
N ASN A 46 -14.05 4.21 -5.95
CA ASN A 46 -13.05 5.24 -6.24
C ASN A 46 -13.59 6.63 -5.85
N GLN A 47 -14.83 6.92 -6.18
CA GLN A 47 -15.50 8.17 -5.81
C GLN A 47 -15.58 8.35 -4.29
N LEU A 48 -15.92 7.29 -3.53
CA LEU A 48 -15.92 7.32 -2.07
C LEU A 48 -14.52 7.61 -1.50
N LEU A 49 -13.50 6.97 -2.05
CA LEU A 49 -12.13 7.16 -1.60
C LEU A 49 -11.63 8.59 -1.89
N GLU A 50 -12.00 9.15 -3.04
CA GLU A 50 -11.71 10.54 -3.39
C GLU A 50 -12.44 11.54 -2.48
N GLN A 51 -13.72 11.32 -2.21
CA GLN A 51 -14.50 12.16 -1.29
C GLN A 51 -13.93 12.10 0.13
N PHE A 52 -13.51 10.91 0.58
CA PHE A 52 -12.84 10.73 1.87
C PHE A 52 -11.53 11.52 1.91
N ALA A 53 -10.65 11.38 0.90
CA ALA A 53 -9.40 12.11 0.81
C ALA A 53 -9.61 13.63 0.78
N LYS A 54 -10.62 14.10 0.03
CA LYS A 54 -10.97 15.53 -0.06
C LYS A 54 -11.48 16.06 1.28
N ARG A 55 -12.38 15.33 1.96
CA ARG A 55 -12.97 15.71 3.24
C ARG A 55 -11.90 15.90 4.32
N TYR A 56 -10.90 15.04 4.33
CA TYR A 56 -9.86 14.99 5.36
C TYR A 56 -8.48 15.44 4.86
N ALA A 57 -8.43 16.21 3.77
CA ALA A 57 -7.17 16.63 3.14
C ALA A 57 -6.20 17.35 4.11
N ASP A 58 -6.73 18.04 5.12
CA ASP A 58 -5.94 18.79 6.09
C ASP A 58 -5.67 18.02 7.40
N ASP A 59 -6.20 16.81 7.53
CA ASP A 59 -5.90 15.91 8.65
C ASP A 59 -4.86 14.87 8.25
N ALA A 60 -3.63 15.07 8.70
CA ALA A 60 -2.49 14.21 8.35
C ALA A 60 -2.68 12.75 8.80
N LEU A 61 -3.31 12.52 9.96
CA LEU A 61 -3.53 11.17 10.50
C LEU A 61 -4.64 10.43 9.74
N VAL A 62 -5.65 11.16 9.27
CA VAL A 62 -6.69 10.56 8.43
C VAL A 62 -6.17 10.30 7.02
N MET A 63 -5.31 11.17 6.48
CA MET A 63 -4.63 10.89 5.21
C MET A 63 -3.72 9.66 5.28
N ASP A 64 -3.13 9.32 6.42
CA ASP A 64 -2.42 8.05 6.60
C ASP A 64 -3.35 6.85 6.45
N LYS A 65 -4.63 6.95 6.89
CA LYS A 65 -5.65 5.92 6.66
C LYS A 65 -6.01 5.79 5.19
N TYR A 66 -6.13 6.91 4.47
CA TYR A 66 -6.33 6.90 3.02
C TYR A 66 -5.22 6.12 2.29
N PHE A 67 -3.95 6.43 2.58
CA PHE A 67 -2.82 5.72 1.98
C PHE A 67 -2.78 4.23 2.37
N THR A 68 -3.21 3.90 3.58
CA THR A 68 -3.34 2.49 4.01
C THR A 68 -4.42 1.76 3.20
N LEU A 69 -5.57 2.38 2.97
CA LEU A 69 -6.63 1.81 2.13
C LEU A 69 -6.13 1.56 0.70
N VAL A 70 -5.44 2.54 0.09
CA VAL A 70 -4.87 2.38 -1.25
C VAL A 70 -3.92 1.18 -1.30
N GLY A 71 -2.97 1.07 -0.36
CA GLY A 71 -1.97 -0.01 -0.36
C GLY A 71 -2.56 -1.39 -0.07
N SER A 72 -3.66 -1.47 0.69
CA SER A 72 -4.29 -2.73 1.10
C SER A 72 -5.41 -3.23 0.18
N SER A 73 -5.78 -2.47 -0.85
CA SER A 73 -6.82 -2.86 -1.80
C SER A 73 -6.42 -4.14 -2.57
N GLN A 74 -7.41 -4.99 -2.88
CA GLN A 74 -7.18 -6.21 -3.68
C GLN A 74 -7.69 -6.10 -5.11
N ARG A 75 -8.07 -4.90 -5.54
CA ARG A 75 -8.49 -4.61 -6.91
C ARG A 75 -7.36 -4.89 -7.89
N GLU A 76 -7.70 -5.24 -9.12
CA GLU A 76 -6.70 -5.52 -10.16
C GLU A 76 -5.77 -4.33 -10.44
N ASP A 77 -6.28 -3.10 -10.33
CA ASP A 77 -5.54 -1.85 -10.57
C ASP A 77 -4.74 -1.33 -9.36
N THR A 78 -4.75 -2.05 -8.22
CA THR A 78 -4.13 -1.59 -6.96
C THR A 78 -2.66 -1.19 -7.12
N PHE A 79 -1.88 -1.93 -7.90
CA PHE A 79 -0.48 -1.56 -8.12
C PHE A 79 -0.34 -0.18 -8.78
N ASN A 80 -1.17 0.13 -9.77
CA ASN A 80 -1.19 1.43 -10.43
C ASN A 80 -1.68 2.53 -9.48
N GLN A 81 -2.68 2.23 -8.63
CA GLN A 81 -3.16 3.17 -7.61
C GLN A 81 -2.07 3.49 -6.57
N VAL A 82 -1.29 2.52 -6.15
CA VAL A 82 -0.14 2.73 -5.24
C VAL A 82 0.91 3.63 -5.89
N GLN A 83 1.24 3.41 -7.17
CA GLN A 83 2.16 4.28 -7.90
C GLN A 83 1.63 5.72 -8.04
N SER A 84 0.35 5.87 -8.33
CA SER A 84 -0.31 7.18 -8.42
C SER A 84 -0.34 7.89 -7.05
N ALA A 85 -0.56 7.15 -5.96
CA ALA A 85 -0.58 7.70 -4.61
C ALA A 85 0.77 8.29 -4.17
N LEU A 86 1.89 7.85 -4.73
CA LEU A 86 3.20 8.48 -4.50
C LEU A 86 3.26 9.92 -5.02
N GLN A 87 2.44 10.26 -6.01
CA GLN A 87 2.35 11.60 -6.60
C GLN A 87 1.26 12.47 -5.95
N HIS A 88 0.55 11.94 -4.94
CA HIS A 88 -0.51 12.68 -4.27
C HIS A 88 0.06 13.89 -3.51
N PRO A 89 -0.54 15.10 -3.60
CA PRO A 89 0.01 16.32 -2.99
C PRO A 89 0.24 16.25 -1.47
N LYS A 90 -0.47 15.36 -0.80
CA LYS A 90 -0.36 15.13 0.66
C LYS A 90 0.58 13.96 1.00
N PHE A 91 1.22 13.32 0.00
CA PHE A 91 2.18 12.24 0.21
C PHE A 91 3.63 12.78 0.22
N SER A 92 4.45 12.19 1.05
CA SER A 92 5.91 12.36 1.01
C SER A 92 6.59 11.10 1.54
N LEU A 93 7.60 10.61 0.83
CA LEU A 93 8.46 9.51 1.29
C LEU A 93 9.26 9.91 2.54
N GLU A 94 9.58 11.19 2.70
CA GLU A 94 10.30 11.70 3.87
C GLU A 94 9.46 11.63 5.15
N ASN A 95 8.13 11.56 5.02
CA ASN A 95 7.25 11.40 6.17
C ASN A 95 7.13 9.92 6.55
N PRO A 96 7.66 9.48 7.72
CA PRO A 96 7.68 8.08 8.13
C PRO A 96 6.29 7.45 8.23
N ASN A 97 5.28 8.21 8.63
CA ASN A 97 3.92 7.71 8.75
C ASN A 97 3.31 7.43 7.38
N LYS A 98 3.52 8.33 6.42
CA LYS A 98 3.01 8.17 5.05
C LYS A 98 3.71 7.05 4.31
N ALA A 99 5.04 6.97 4.39
CA ALA A 99 5.80 5.86 3.83
C ALA A 99 5.31 4.51 4.39
N ARG A 100 5.14 4.41 5.71
CA ARG A 100 4.61 3.21 6.36
C ARG A 100 3.15 2.94 5.98
N ALA A 101 2.30 3.96 5.89
CA ALA A 101 0.89 3.81 5.54
C ALA A 101 0.72 3.23 4.12
N LEU A 102 1.42 3.75 3.13
CA LEU A 102 1.32 3.29 1.76
C LEU A 102 2.17 2.04 1.50
N LEU A 103 3.49 2.14 1.68
CA LEU A 103 4.40 1.06 1.32
C LEU A 103 4.31 -0.13 2.28
N GLY A 104 4.12 0.15 3.59
CA GLY A 104 3.94 -0.89 4.59
C GLY A 104 2.61 -1.64 4.44
N SER A 105 1.52 -1.01 4.01
CA SER A 105 0.26 -1.72 3.69
C SER A 105 0.37 -2.50 2.38
N PHE A 106 1.01 -1.91 1.35
CA PHE A 106 1.28 -2.60 0.09
C PHE A 106 2.14 -3.85 0.28
N SER A 107 3.18 -3.79 1.10
CA SER A 107 4.06 -4.93 1.37
C SER A 107 3.36 -6.10 2.08
N ARG A 108 2.22 -5.84 2.74
CA ARG A 108 1.36 -6.88 3.35
C ARG A 108 0.23 -7.35 2.42
N ASN A 109 0.08 -6.73 1.28
CA ASN A 109 -0.91 -7.11 0.27
C ASN A 109 -0.39 -8.31 -0.53
N VAL A 110 -0.76 -9.52 -0.10
CA VAL A 110 -0.24 -10.77 -0.65
C VAL A 110 -0.43 -10.87 -2.16
N SER A 111 -1.59 -10.49 -2.68
CA SER A 111 -1.93 -10.61 -4.10
C SER A 111 -1.04 -9.74 -4.99
N HIS A 112 -0.71 -8.53 -4.55
CA HIS A 112 0.04 -7.55 -5.34
C HIS A 112 1.52 -7.56 -5.04
N PHE A 113 1.90 -7.67 -3.76
CA PHE A 113 3.30 -7.71 -3.36
C PHE A 113 4.00 -8.98 -3.87
N HIS A 114 3.32 -10.14 -3.74
CA HIS A 114 3.84 -11.42 -4.23
C HIS A 114 3.35 -11.78 -5.64
N HIS A 115 3.02 -10.79 -6.46
CA HIS A 115 2.66 -11.05 -7.86
C HIS A 115 3.80 -11.79 -8.57
N GLU A 116 3.46 -12.76 -9.42
CA GLU A 116 4.41 -13.67 -10.08
C GLU A 116 5.50 -12.97 -10.91
N SER A 117 5.21 -11.76 -11.43
CA SER A 117 6.19 -10.97 -12.18
C SER A 117 7.31 -10.37 -11.32
N GLY A 118 7.22 -10.43 -9.99
CA GLY A 118 8.18 -9.78 -9.08
C GLY A 118 8.07 -8.26 -8.98
N ARG A 119 7.13 -7.63 -9.72
CA ARG A 119 7.00 -6.15 -9.76
C ARG A 119 6.82 -5.51 -8.38
N GLY A 120 6.17 -6.22 -7.43
CA GLY A 120 6.00 -5.75 -6.07
C GLY A 120 7.31 -5.68 -5.30
N TYR A 121 8.18 -6.66 -5.50
CA TYR A 121 9.51 -6.71 -4.88
C TYR A 121 10.42 -5.60 -5.41
N GLN A 122 10.50 -5.48 -6.73
CA GLN A 122 11.29 -4.44 -7.40
C GLN A 122 10.84 -3.04 -6.94
N PHE A 123 9.54 -2.78 -6.96
CA PHE A 123 8.97 -1.51 -6.55
C PHE A 123 9.34 -1.17 -5.10
N LEU A 124 9.15 -2.11 -4.17
CA LEU A 124 9.46 -1.86 -2.76
C LEU A 124 10.96 -1.69 -2.53
N ALA A 125 11.81 -2.50 -3.20
CA ALA A 125 13.27 -2.38 -3.14
C ALA A 125 13.75 -1.00 -3.58
N GLU A 126 13.22 -0.49 -4.70
CA GLU A 126 13.53 0.86 -5.19
C GLU A 126 13.15 1.94 -4.17
N LYS A 127 11.95 1.83 -3.56
CA LYS A 127 11.51 2.82 -2.56
C LYS A 127 12.30 2.72 -1.25
N ILE A 128 12.73 1.52 -0.85
CA ILE A 128 13.62 1.33 0.29
C ILE A 128 14.95 2.05 0.06
N LEU A 129 15.57 1.89 -1.10
CA LEU A 129 16.82 2.57 -1.42
C LEU A 129 16.67 4.10 -1.41
N GLN A 130 15.56 4.64 -1.94
CA GLN A 130 15.28 6.06 -1.88
C GLN A 130 15.11 6.56 -0.44
N ILE A 131 14.40 5.81 0.42
CA ILE A 131 14.20 6.15 1.82
C ILE A 131 15.49 6.03 2.62
N ASP A 132 16.34 5.06 2.30
CA ASP A 132 17.61 4.82 3.00
C ASP A 132 18.55 6.02 2.96
N GLU A 133 18.49 6.84 1.91
CA GLU A 133 19.30 8.05 1.77
C GLU A 133 19.04 9.10 2.86
N PHE A 134 17.84 9.14 3.43
CA PHE A 134 17.45 10.15 4.43
C PHE A 134 16.87 9.57 5.72
N ASN A 135 16.41 8.32 5.73
CA ASN A 135 15.85 7.65 6.92
C ASN A 135 16.12 6.14 6.93
N PRO A 136 17.36 5.72 7.28
CA PRO A 136 17.75 4.31 7.32
C PRO A 136 16.85 3.43 8.20
N GLN A 137 16.34 3.98 9.31
CA GLN A 137 15.49 3.21 10.23
C GLN A 137 14.14 2.83 9.61
N ILE A 138 13.54 3.71 8.82
CA ILE A 138 12.30 3.40 8.11
C ILE A 138 12.58 2.44 6.96
N ALA A 139 13.65 2.65 6.20
CA ALA A 139 14.11 1.74 5.15
C ALA A 139 14.30 0.32 5.70
N ALA A 140 15.04 0.18 6.79
CA ALA A 140 15.30 -1.09 7.48
C ALA A 140 14.00 -1.80 7.92
N ARG A 141 13.00 -1.04 8.40
CA ARG A 141 11.68 -1.62 8.73
C ARG A 141 10.94 -2.14 7.51
N LEU A 142 11.02 -1.46 6.38
CA LEU A 142 10.38 -1.89 5.13
C LEU A 142 11.08 -3.13 4.54
N VAL A 143 12.40 -3.27 4.69
CA VAL A 143 13.14 -4.49 4.30
C VAL A 143 12.58 -5.74 4.95
N GLN A 144 12.00 -5.64 6.15
CA GLN A 144 11.40 -6.80 6.83
C GLN A 144 10.26 -7.47 6.05
N ALA A 145 9.67 -6.78 5.07
CA ALA A 145 8.70 -7.40 4.16
C ALA A 145 9.32 -8.58 3.37
N PHE A 146 10.64 -8.60 3.22
CA PHE A 146 11.37 -9.65 2.52
C PHE A 146 11.70 -10.86 3.41
N ASN A 147 11.42 -10.84 4.71
CA ASN A 147 11.66 -11.97 5.63
C ASN A 147 10.93 -13.26 5.22
N LEU A 148 9.85 -13.15 4.44
CA LEU A 148 9.11 -14.31 3.93
C LEU A 148 9.82 -15.03 2.78
N CYS A 149 10.97 -14.51 2.31
CA CYS A 149 11.70 -15.01 1.15
C CYS A 149 11.91 -16.54 1.20
N GLN A 150 12.35 -17.06 2.35
CA GLN A 150 12.63 -18.49 2.52
C GLN A 150 11.39 -19.41 2.43
N TYR A 151 10.18 -18.85 2.61
CA TYR A 151 8.91 -19.61 2.60
C TYR A 151 8.20 -19.56 1.26
N LEU A 152 8.69 -18.76 0.31
CA LEU A 152 8.11 -18.62 -1.02
C LEU A 152 8.51 -19.81 -1.91
N GLU A 153 7.67 -20.07 -2.91
CA GLU A 153 8.01 -21.01 -3.97
C GLU A 153 9.26 -20.55 -4.76
N PRO A 154 9.98 -21.44 -5.45
CA PRO A 154 11.30 -21.17 -6.00
C PRO A 154 11.37 -19.94 -6.91
N HIS A 155 10.38 -19.70 -7.77
CA HIS A 155 10.37 -18.60 -8.71
C HIS A 155 10.30 -17.24 -7.99
N ARG A 156 9.30 -17.03 -7.14
CA ARG A 156 9.16 -15.78 -6.37
C ARG A 156 10.31 -15.57 -5.39
N ARG A 157 10.79 -16.66 -4.80
CA ARG A 157 11.99 -16.63 -3.94
C ARG A 157 13.19 -16.10 -4.68
N GLN A 158 13.45 -16.57 -5.91
CA GLN A 158 14.58 -16.11 -6.72
C GLN A 158 14.44 -14.64 -7.10
N LEU A 159 13.25 -14.19 -7.49
CA LEU A 159 12.98 -12.78 -7.77
C LEU A 159 13.28 -11.90 -6.54
N MET A 160 12.80 -12.32 -5.36
CA MET A 160 13.02 -11.58 -4.12
C MET A 160 14.51 -11.54 -3.71
N ILE A 161 15.23 -12.65 -3.86
CA ILE A 161 16.70 -12.71 -3.63
C ILE A 161 17.43 -11.77 -4.60
N GLY A 162 17.01 -11.70 -5.85
CA GLY A 162 17.60 -10.79 -6.83
C GLY A 162 17.53 -9.32 -6.39
N GLU A 163 16.38 -8.89 -5.87
CA GLU A 163 16.21 -7.52 -5.34
C GLU A 163 17.07 -7.27 -4.10
N LEU A 164 17.13 -8.23 -3.17
CA LEU A 164 17.99 -8.14 -1.98
C LEU A 164 19.47 -8.02 -2.34
N GLN A 165 19.93 -8.82 -3.30
CA GLN A 165 21.30 -8.75 -3.82
C GLN A 165 21.58 -7.42 -4.54
N GLY A 166 20.57 -6.92 -5.28
CA GLY A 166 20.62 -5.60 -5.90
C GLY A 166 20.80 -4.47 -4.87
N MET A 167 20.08 -4.53 -3.75
CA MET A 167 20.29 -3.59 -2.63
C MET A 167 21.72 -3.70 -2.06
N MET A 168 22.22 -4.92 -1.83
CA MET A 168 23.56 -5.13 -1.28
C MET A 168 24.68 -4.59 -2.17
N SER A 169 24.46 -4.49 -3.47
CA SER A 169 25.42 -3.94 -4.44
C SER A 169 25.54 -2.41 -4.38
N GLN A 170 24.61 -1.72 -3.70
CA GLN A 170 24.64 -0.27 -3.59
C GLN A 170 25.79 0.20 -2.66
N LYS A 171 26.59 1.14 -3.16
CA LYS A 171 27.78 1.65 -2.43
C LYS A 171 27.41 2.40 -1.16
N ASN A 172 26.27 3.11 -1.17
CA ASN A 172 25.83 3.97 -0.08
C ASN A 172 24.75 3.35 0.80
N LEU A 173 24.58 2.01 0.72
CA LEU A 173 23.60 1.31 1.54
C LEU A 173 23.95 1.49 3.03
N SER A 174 22.97 1.96 3.83
CA SER A 174 23.17 2.15 5.26
C SER A 174 23.45 0.83 5.98
N THR A 175 24.09 0.92 7.16
CA THR A 175 24.35 -0.24 8.03
C THR A 175 23.05 -0.90 8.46
N ASP A 176 22.01 -0.09 8.78
CA ASP A 176 20.71 -0.59 9.26
C ASP A 176 20.02 -1.50 8.22
N VAL A 177 19.99 -1.06 6.95
CA VAL A 177 19.43 -1.86 5.86
C VAL A 177 20.31 -3.07 5.54
N ARG A 178 21.63 -2.88 5.48
CA ARG A 178 22.60 -3.92 5.18
C ARG A 178 22.49 -5.11 6.12
N GLU A 179 22.48 -4.87 7.43
CA GLU A 179 22.38 -5.93 8.44
C GLU A 179 21.14 -6.79 8.28
N ILE A 180 19.98 -6.16 7.96
CA ILE A 180 18.73 -6.92 7.78
C ILE A 180 18.78 -7.72 6.47
N VAL A 181 19.27 -7.12 5.38
CA VAL A 181 19.39 -7.83 4.09
C VAL A 181 20.34 -9.03 4.22
N GLU A 182 21.50 -8.86 4.85
CA GLU A 182 22.44 -9.95 5.10
C GLU A 182 21.80 -11.09 5.90
N LYS A 183 21.05 -10.75 6.94
CA LYS A 183 20.33 -11.74 7.75
C LYS A 183 19.26 -12.51 6.97
N ILE A 184 18.59 -11.86 5.99
CA ILE A 184 17.58 -12.53 5.16
C ILE A 184 18.23 -13.46 4.14
N LEU A 185 19.40 -13.08 3.61
CA LEU A 185 20.15 -13.84 2.61
C LEU A 185 20.95 -15.02 3.19
N ALA A 186 21.22 -15.01 4.50
CA ALA A 186 21.92 -16.08 5.23
C ALA A 186 21.06 -17.33 5.39
#